data_6f29957360d690a688d7055f6e9403ce
#
_entry.id   6f29957360d690a688d7055f6e9403ce
#
_cell.length_a   1.000
_cell.length_b   1.000
_cell.length_c   1.000
_cell.angle_alpha   90.00
_cell.angle_beta   90.00
_cell.angle_gamma   90.00
#
_symmetry.space_group_name_H-M   'P 1'
#
loop_
_entity.id
_entity.type
_entity.pdbx_description
1 polymer ?
#
loop_
_entity_poly.entity_id
_entity_poly.type
_entity_poly.pdbx_seq_one_letter_code
_entity_poly.pdbx_strand_id
1 'polypeptide(L)'
;GDTHIFCHTALNNSSLKKFYERNLQAMRDLQTPEGQYPEIAPVGGGFGGITYECASIFMAWELYGQYGDIRTLEKFYPGMQKYMDYMKDKGLPGTKVNPAIGPLGDWLAPEETDLLLLWNAFYYKEADLMSRIAGALGRTEEQHQYEALAAKVKKFWNEIFVLPDSGKTCNADGTLCDTQC
;
A
#
# COMPACT_ATOMS: atom_id res chain seq x y z
N GLY A 1 -8.50 5.29 -4.26
CA GLY A 1 -7.61 4.80 -5.32
C GLY A 1 -6.92 5.93 -6.05
N ASP A 2 -7.63 6.64 -6.92
CA ASP A 2 -7.04 7.63 -7.85
C ASP A 2 -6.17 8.69 -7.17
N THR A 3 -6.48 9.05 -5.94
CA THR A 3 -5.76 10.09 -5.20
C THR A 3 -4.28 9.75 -5.03
N HIS A 4 -3.93 8.52 -4.68
CA HIS A 4 -2.51 8.15 -4.48
C HIS A 4 -1.78 7.95 -5.82
N ILE A 5 -2.46 7.43 -6.84
CA ILE A 5 -1.89 7.26 -8.18
C ILE A 5 -1.53 8.61 -8.79
N PHE A 6 -2.43 9.59 -8.65
CA PHE A 6 -2.22 10.93 -9.21
C PHE A 6 -1.37 11.85 -8.33
N CYS A 7 -1.15 11.52 -7.06
CA CYS A 7 -0.48 12.37 -6.07
C CYS A 7 0.87 12.89 -6.55
N HIS A 8 1.75 12.00 -7.01
CA HIS A 8 3.08 12.38 -7.51
C HIS A 8 3.00 13.40 -8.66
N THR A 9 2.16 13.13 -9.66
CA THR A 9 1.94 14.04 -10.79
C THR A 9 1.37 15.39 -10.34
N ALA A 10 0.37 15.36 -9.46
CA ALA A 10 -0.28 16.57 -8.96
C ALA A 10 0.68 17.48 -8.19
N LEU A 11 1.55 16.89 -7.34
CA LEU A 11 2.54 17.62 -6.55
C LEU A 11 3.62 18.29 -7.41
N ASN A 12 3.94 17.70 -8.56
CA ASN A 12 4.86 18.32 -9.52
C ASN A 12 4.24 19.50 -10.29
N ASN A 13 2.91 19.55 -10.38
CA ASN A 13 2.20 20.57 -11.15
C ASN A 13 1.64 21.72 -10.30
N SER A 14 1.44 21.50 -9.00
CA SER A 14 0.78 22.45 -8.13
C SER A 14 1.19 22.34 -6.66
N SER A 15 1.10 23.44 -5.91
CA SER A 15 1.33 23.44 -4.46
C SER A 15 0.13 22.88 -3.72
N LEU A 16 0.11 21.55 -3.52
CA LEU A 16 -1.04 20.80 -2.97
C LEU A 16 -0.81 20.24 -1.56
N LYS A 17 0.21 20.70 -0.84
CA LYS A 17 0.54 20.19 0.50
C LYS A 17 -0.68 20.15 1.42
N LYS A 18 -1.36 21.27 1.61
CA LYS A 18 -2.53 21.36 2.50
C LYS A 18 -3.71 20.51 2.03
N PHE A 19 -3.88 20.38 0.72
CA PHE A 19 -4.92 19.52 0.14
C PHE A 19 -4.70 18.06 0.53
N TYR A 20 -3.49 17.53 0.30
CA TYR A 20 -3.18 16.14 0.63
C TYR A 20 -3.07 15.89 2.13
N GLU A 21 -2.57 16.83 2.93
CA GLU A 21 -2.61 16.74 4.39
C GLU A 21 -4.05 16.65 4.91
N ARG A 22 -4.98 17.41 4.30
CA ARG A 22 -6.40 17.33 4.64
C ARG A 22 -7.02 16.00 4.22
N ASN A 23 -6.61 15.45 3.07
CA ASN A 23 -7.07 14.14 2.62
C ASN A 23 -6.56 13.02 3.54
N LEU A 24 -5.28 13.02 3.91
CA LEU A 24 -4.70 12.11 4.90
C LEU A 24 -5.44 12.18 6.24
N GLN A 25 -5.79 13.40 6.68
CA GLN A 25 -6.56 13.57 7.91
C GLN A 25 -7.95 12.96 7.78
N ALA A 26 -8.64 13.16 6.66
CA ALA A 26 -9.94 12.57 6.43
C ALA A 26 -9.91 11.04 6.41
N MET A 27 -8.88 10.45 5.80
CA MET A 27 -8.67 8.99 5.86
C MET A 27 -8.46 8.50 7.29
N ARG A 28 -7.61 9.20 8.06
CA ARG A 28 -7.35 8.87 9.45
C ARG A 28 -8.61 8.96 10.34
N ASP A 29 -9.42 10.00 10.14
CA ASP A 29 -10.65 10.23 10.90
C ASP A 29 -11.68 9.11 10.68
N LEU A 30 -11.60 8.44 9.54
CA LEU A 30 -12.47 7.33 9.14
C LEU A 30 -11.84 5.94 9.32
N GLN A 31 -10.58 5.87 9.78
CA GLN A 31 -9.91 4.59 10.01
C GLN A 31 -10.67 3.77 11.06
N THR A 32 -10.92 2.49 10.74
CA THR A 32 -11.64 1.61 11.67
C THR A 32 -10.83 1.34 12.95
N PRO A 33 -11.49 0.88 14.02
CA PRO A 33 -10.81 0.45 15.23
C PRO A 33 -9.77 -0.66 15.00
N GLU A 34 -9.96 -1.50 13.99
CA GLU A 34 -9.04 -2.58 13.61
C GLU A 34 -7.85 -2.09 12.78
N GLY A 35 -7.98 -0.94 12.12
CA GLY A 35 -6.89 -0.32 11.35
C GLY A 35 -7.17 -0.14 9.87
N GLN A 36 -8.29 -0.60 9.34
CA GLN A 36 -8.63 -0.47 7.93
C GLN A 36 -8.95 0.98 7.55
N TYR A 37 -8.44 1.41 6.40
CA TYR A 37 -8.79 2.70 5.81
C TYR A 37 -9.99 2.57 4.87
N PRO A 38 -10.84 3.61 4.75
CA PRO A 38 -11.91 3.61 3.77
C PRO A 38 -11.35 3.83 2.35
N GLU A 39 -12.08 3.34 1.37
CA GLU A 39 -11.80 3.61 -0.04
C GLU A 39 -12.04 5.08 -0.40
N ILE A 40 -13.06 5.69 0.19
CA ILE A 40 -13.49 7.06 -0.10
C ILE A 40 -13.45 7.91 1.17
N ALA A 41 -12.72 9.03 1.12
CA ALA A 41 -12.66 10.05 2.15
C ALA A 41 -12.83 11.46 1.52
N PRO A 42 -13.49 12.39 2.19
CA PRO A 42 -13.98 12.42 3.57
C PRO A 42 -15.40 11.87 3.77
N VAL A 43 -16.09 11.49 2.72
CA VAL A 43 -17.51 11.09 2.78
C VAL A 43 -17.67 9.75 3.53
N GLY A 44 -16.66 8.89 3.45
CA GLY A 44 -16.71 7.54 3.97
C GLY A 44 -17.40 6.59 2.99
N GLY A 45 -17.21 5.30 3.25
CA GLY A 45 -17.84 4.22 2.49
C GLY A 45 -16.85 3.41 1.66
N GLY A 46 -17.21 2.15 1.47
CA GLY A 46 -16.42 1.17 0.74
C GLY A 46 -15.10 0.80 1.43
N PHE A 47 -14.69 -0.43 1.20
CA PHE A 47 -13.37 -0.92 1.51
C PHE A 47 -12.86 -1.63 0.25
N GLY A 48 -12.14 -0.87 -0.60
CA GLY A 48 -11.70 -1.32 -1.92
C GLY A 48 -10.57 -2.34 -1.87
N GLY A 49 -9.91 -2.42 -0.73
CA GLY A 49 -8.78 -3.30 -0.52
C GLY A 49 -7.43 -2.59 -0.58
N ILE A 50 -6.38 -3.39 -0.41
CA ILE A 50 -5.00 -2.90 -0.24
C ILE A 50 -4.56 -1.95 -1.37
N THR A 51 -4.98 -2.20 -2.60
CA THR A 51 -4.64 -1.38 -3.78
C THR A 51 -5.20 0.05 -3.73
N TYR A 52 -6.16 0.32 -2.84
CA TYR A 52 -6.79 1.62 -2.62
C TYR A 52 -6.47 2.19 -1.23
N GLU A 53 -6.48 1.34 -0.23
CA GLU A 53 -6.26 1.70 1.17
C GLU A 53 -4.80 2.10 1.45
N CYS A 54 -3.85 1.63 0.63
CA CYS A 54 -2.44 2.02 0.62
C CYS A 54 -2.21 3.53 0.47
N ALA A 55 -3.21 4.28 0.03
CA ALA A 55 -3.13 5.71 -0.25
C ALA A 55 -2.55 6.52 0.92
N SER A 56 -2.82 6.13 2.16
CA SER A 56 -2.28 6.82 3.35
C SER A 56 -0.75 6.80 3.40
N ILE A 57 -0.13 5.65 3.10
CA ILE A 57 1.32 5.46 3.13
C ILE A 57 1.97 6.16 1.93
N PHE A 58 1.42 5.94 0.73
CA PHE A 58 1.95 6.50 -0.51
C PHE A 58 1.91 8.03 -0.50
N MET A 59 0.76 8.64 -0.18
CA MET A 59 0.63 10.10 -0.15
C MET A 59 1.52 10.74 0.93
N ALA A 60 1.64 10.13 2.10
CA ALA A 60 2.50 10.66 3.15
C ALA A 60 3.97 10.69 2.72
N TRP A 61 4.44 9.64 2.05
CA TRP A 61 5.80 9.57 1.52
C TRP A 61 6.03 10.58 0.40
N GLU A 62 5.09 10.71 -0.57
CA GLU A 62 5.19 11.70 -1.65
C GLU A 62 5.23 13.13 -1.13
N LEU A 63 4.38 13.46 -0.13
CA LEU A 63 4.41 14.77 0.54
C LEU A 63 5.75 15.06 1.21
N TYR A 64 6.31 14.07 1.92
CA TYR A 64 7.61 14.22 2.54
C TYR A 64 8.72 14.41 1.50
N GLY A 65 8.71 13.63 0.42
CA GLY A 65 9.66 13.75 -0.68
C GLY A 65 9.63 15.15 -1.32
N GLN A 66 8.44 15.70 -1.53
CA GLN A 66 8.25 16.99 -2.19
C GLN A 66 8.56 18.19 -1.29
N TYR A 67 8.21 18.13 -0.01
CA TYR A 67 8.26 19.30 0.89
C TYR A 67 9.26 19.19 2.03
N GLY A 68 9.85 18.03 2.28
CA GLY A 68 10.79 17.79 3.39
C GLY A 68 10.19 17.94 4.79
N ASP A 69 8.86 18.04 4.92
CA ASP A 69 8.21 18.28 6.20
C ASP A 69 7.95 16.97 6.96
N ILE A 70 8.87 16.67 7.86
CA ILE A 70 8.81 15.46 8.69
C ILE A 70 7.56 15.37 9.57
N ARG A 71 6.95 16.49 9.93
CA ARG A 71 5.76 16.54 10.80
C ARG A 71 4.56 15.84 10.17
N THR A 72 4.49 15.82 8.83
CA THR A 72 3.45 15.06 8.11
C THR A 72 3.62 13.56 8.38
N LEU A 73 4.84 13.04 8.31
CA LEU A 73 5.10 11.63 8.63
C LEU A 73 4.79 11.34 10.11
N GLU A 74 5.32 12.14 11.04
CA GLU A 74 5.08 11.98 12.48
C GLU A 74 3.59 11.89 12.81
N LYS A 75 2.79 12.78 12.21
CA LYS A 75 1.36 12.89 12.47
C LYS A 75 0.58 11.64 12.05
N PHE A 76 0.90 11.08 10.88
CA PHE A 76 0.11 10.00 10.28
C PHE A 76 0.69 8.60 10.50
N TYR A 77 1.95 8.49 10.94
CA TYR A 77 2.65 7.24 11.16
C TYR A 77 1.88 6.22 12.03
N PRO A 78 1.29 6.59 13.19
CA PRO A 78 0.56 5.62 14.02
C PRO A 78 -0.63 4.96 13.29
N GLY A 79 -1.31 5.70 12.43
CA GLY A 79 -2.41 5.14 11.62
C GLY A 79 -1.89 4.19 10.55
N MET A 80 -0.76 4.52 9.92
CA MET A 80 -0.11 3.66 8.93
C MET A 80 0.38 2.34 9.55
N GLN A 81 0.98 2.39 10.77
CA GLN A 81 1.38 1.18 11.50
C GLN A 81 0.18 0.27 11.76
N LYS A 82 -0.90 0.84 12.29
CA LYS A 82 -2.13 0.10 12.58
C LYS A 82 -2.72 -0.57 11.32
N TYR A 83 -2.63 0.09 10.19
CA TYR A 83 -3.05 -0.46 8.91
C TYR A 83 -2.15 -1.64 8.46
N MET A 84 -0.83 -1.53 8.61
CA MET A 84 0.09 -2.63 8.30
C MET A 84 -0.18 -3.87 9.18
N ASP A 85 -0.47 -3.65 10.46
CA ASP A 85 -0.86 -4.74 11.37
C ASP A 85 -2.19 -5.37 10.94
N TYR A 86 -3.17 -4.55 10.55
CA TYR A 86 -4.45 -5.04 10.01
C TYR A 86 -4.23 -5.94 8.79
N MET A 87 -3.41 -5.54 7.81
CA MET A 87 -3.12 -6.35 6.63
C MET A 87 -2.42 -7.66 6.96
N LYS A 88 -1.48 -7.63 7.89
CA LYS A 88 -0.82 -8.84 8.42
C LYS A 88 -1.83 -9.80 9.06
N ASP A 89 -2.75 -9.31 9.87
CA ASP A 89 -3.79 -10.10 10.54
C ASP A 89 -4.80 -10.69 9.55
N LYS A 90 -4.95 -10.07 8.36
CA LYS A 90 -5.74 -10.61 7.25
C LYS A 90 -5.00 -11.65 6.42
N GLY A 91 -3.74 -11.96 6.75
CA GLY A 91 -2.98 -13.08 6.20
C GLY A 91 -1.97 -12.71 5.13
N LEU A 92 -1.55 -11.44 5.02
CA LEU A 92 -0.47 -11.05 4.11
C LEU A 92 0.92 -11.19 4.76
N PRO A 93 1.93 -11.64 4.00
CA PRO A 93 1.82 -12.18 2.64
C PRO A 93 1.16 -13.56 2.64
N GLY A 94 0.38 -13.86 1.61
CA GLY A 94 -0.38 -15.10 1.57
C GLY A 94 -0.86 -15.54 0.19
N THR A 95 -1.25 -16.81 0.11
CA THR A 95 -1.78 -17.47 -1.12
C THR A 95 -3.29 -17.79 -1.02
N LYS A 96 -3.98 -17.22 -0.05
CA LYS A 96 -5.42 -17.44 0.13
C LYS A 96 -6.17 -16.13 -0.01
N VAL A 97 -7.16 -16.12 -0.90
CA VAL A 97 -8.07 -14.99 -1.03
C VAL A 97 -8.80 -14.79 0.31
N ASN A 98 -8.67 -13.59 0.85
CA ASN A 98 -9.42 -13.16 2.03
C ASN A 98 -10.28 -11.95 1.64
N PRO A 99 -11.61 -12.11 1.56
CA PRO A 99 -12.50 -11.01 1.20
C PRO A 99 -12.39 -9.77 2.12
N ALA A 100 -11.85 -9.93 3.32
CA ALA A 100 -11.63 -8.82 4.24
C ALA A 100 -10.42 -7.92 3.86
N ILE A 101 -9.57 -8.36 2.91
CA ILE A 101 -8.53 -7.49 2.31
C ILE A 101 -9.17 -6.53 1.31
N GLY A 102 -10.29 -6.90 0.72
CA GLY A 102 -11.09 -6.10 -0.20
C GLY A 102 -11.28 -6.76 -1.56
N PRO A 103 -12.36 -6.42 -2.27
CA PRO A 103 -12.73 -7.09 -3.52
C PRO A 103 -12.05 -6.53 -4.76
N LEU A 104 -11.46 -5.31 -4.67
CA LEU A 104 -10.98 -4.62 -5.87
C LEU A 104 -9.52 -4.96 -6.16
N GLY A 105 -9.27 -5.26 -7.44
CA GLY A 105 -7.95 -5.45 -8.03
C GLY A 105 -7.53 -4.25 -8.88
N ASP A 106 -7.05 -4.51 -10.09
CA ASP A 106 -6.75 -3.49 -11.08
C ASP A 106 -8.05 -3.01 -11.76
N TRP A 107 -8.41 -1.78 -11.46
CA TRP A 107 -9.68 -1.19 -11.88
C TRP A 107 -9.75 -0.99 -13.39
N LEU A 108 -10.81 -1.53 -14.01
CA LEU A 108 -11.07 -1.43 -15.44
C LEU A 108 -9.96 -2.01 -16.35
N ALA A 109 -9.18 -2.95 -15.85
CA ALA A 109 -8.21 -3.67 -16.68
C ALA A 109 -8.91 -4.42 -17.81
N PRO A 110 -8.31 -4.51 -19.02
CA PRO A 110 -8.83 -5.32 -20.11
C PRO A 110 -8.89 -6.83 -19.76
N GLU A 111 -7.94 -7.27 -18.94
CA GLU A 111 -7.88 -8.60 -18.33
C GLU A 111 -7.60 -8.43 -16.85
N GLU A 112 -8.30 -9.14 -16.01
CA GLU A 112 -8.14 -9.06 -14.55
C GLU A 112 -6.82 -9.70 -14.13
N THR A 113 -6.06 -8.96 -13.32
CA THR A 113 -4.86 -9.50 -12.67
C THR A 113 -5.25 -10.29 -11.42
N ASP A 114 -4.56 -11.40 -11.17
CA ASP A 114 -4.74 -12.20 -9.94
C ASP A 114 -4.63 -11.31 -8.69
N LEU A 115 -5.67 -11.30 -7.86
CA LEU A 115 -5.74 -10.50 -6.64
C LEU A 115 -4.60 -10.82 -5.67
N LEU A 116 -4.18 -12.09 -5.59
CA LEU A 116 -3.09 -12.50 -4.69
C LEU A 116 -1.75 -11.94 -5.16
N LEU A 117 -1.52 -11.91 -6.48
CA LEU A 117 -0.35 -11.27 -7.07
C LEU A 117 -0.32 -9.79 -6.70
N LEU A 118 -1.41 -9.06 -6.95
CA LEU A 118 -1.53 -7.64 -6.65
C LEU A 118 -1.36 -7.34 -5.15
N TRP A 119 -2.10 -8.05 -4.30
CA TRP A 119 -2.08 -7.81 -2.85
C TRP A 119 -0.68 -7.96 -2.26
N ASN A 120 0.03 -9.01 -2.67
CA ASN A 120 1.40 -9.23 -2.18
C ASN A 120 2.39 -8.21 -2.74
N ALA A 121 2.22 -7.76 -3.99
CA ALA A 121 3.05 -6.70 -4.57
C ALA A 121 2.84 -5.35 -3.84
N PHE A 122 1.58 -4.97 -3.57
CA PHE A 122 1.27 -3.77 -2.81
C PHE A 122 1.77 -3.85 -1.37
N TYR A 123 1.59 -5.00 -0.70
CA TYR A 123 2.08 -5.18 0.66
C TYR A 123 3.61 -5.10 0.76
N TYR A 124 4.33 -5.59 -0.25
CA TYR A 124 5.77 -5.36 -0.38
C TYR A 124 6.09 -3.87 -0.46
N LYS A 125 5.40 -3.14 -1.35
CA LYS A 125 5.65 -1.71 -1.55
C LYS A 125 5.33 -0.88 -0.31
N GLU A 126 4.25 -1.22 0.38
CA GLU A 126 3.91 -0.59 1.66
C GLU A 126 4.97 -0.83 2.73
N ALA A 127 5.45 -2.06 2.87
CA ALA A 127 6.53 -2.39 3.82
C ALA A 127 7.83 -1.64 3.49
N ASP A 128 8.21 -1.54 2.20
CA ASP A 128 9.36 -0.75 1.74
C ASP A 128 9.21 0.74 2.08
N LEU A 129 8.03 1.31 1.83
CA LEU A 129 7.77 2.71 2.18
C LEU A 129 7.75 2.93 3.70
N MET A 130 7.16 2.03 4.47
CA MET A 130 7.14 2.11 5.93
C MET A 130 8.54 2.04 6.52
N SER A 131 9.46 1.24 5.95
CA SER A 131 10.85 1.22 6.39
C SER A 131 11.54 2.58 6.16
N ARG A 132 11.33 3.17 5.00
CA ARG A 132 11.88 4.50 4.66
C ARG A 132 11.29 5.60 5.55
N ILE A 133 9.98 5.55 5.81
CA ILE A 133 9.30 6.50 6.71
C ILE A 133 9.84 6.35 8.13
N ALA A 134 9.98 5.13 8.65
CA ALA A 134 10.55 4.87 9.96
C ALA A 134 11.99 5.40 10.07
N GLY A 135 12.81 5.17 9.03
CA GLY A 135 14.17 5.71 8.94
C GLY A 135 14.21 7.24 8.97
N ALA A 136 13.34 7.90 8.19
CA ALA A 136 13.21 9.36 8.19
C ALA A 136 12.80 9.91 9.56
N LEU A 137 11.97 9.17 10.30
CA LEU A 137 11.54 9.51 11.66
C LEU A 137 12.58 9.15 12.75
N GLY A 138 13.72 8.57 12.40
CA GLY A 138 14.73 8.11 13.34
C GLY A 138 14.33 6.88 14.16
N ARG A 139 13.34 6.12 13.73
CA ARG A 139 12.79 4.93 14.39
C ARG A 139 13.52 3.67 13.92
N THR A 140 14.77 3.52 14.33
CA THR A 140 15.68 2.50 13.77
C THR A 140 15.18 1.06 13.94
N GLU A 141 14.59 0.73 15.09
CA GLU A 141 14.06 -0.62 15.32
C GLU A 141 12.90 -0.93 14.38
N GLU A 142 11.94 -0.02 14.25
CA GLU A 142 10.79 -0.15 13.35
C GLU A 142 11.24 -0.16 11.89
N GLN A 143 12.25 0.63 11.52
CA GLN A 143 12.87 0.58 10.20
C GLN A 143 13.34 -0.84 9.87
N HIS A 144 14.15 -1.45 10.74
CA HIS A 144 14.67 -2.81 10.52
C HIS A 144 13.53 -3.85 10.47
N GLN A 145 12.48 -3.68 11.28
CA GLN A 145 11.31 -4.57 11.22
C GLN A 145 10.62 -4.51 9.87
N TYR A 146 10.40 -3.31 9.31
CA TYR A 146 9.77 -3.15 8.01
C TYR A 146 10.70 -3.55 6.85
N GLU A 147 12.01 -3.34 6.95
CA GLU A 147 13.00 -3.87 6.00
C GLU A 147 12.94 -5.40 5.94
N ALA A 148 12.92 -6.05 7.11
CA ALA A 148 12.79 -7.50 7.19
C ALA A 148 11.46 -8.00 6.63
N LEU A 149 10.37 -7.29 6.89
CA LEU A 149 9.06 -7.59 6.32
C LEU A 149 9.09 -7.46 4.79
N ALA A 150 9.59 -6.36 4.25
CA ALA A 150 9.71 -6.15 2.81
C ALA A 150 10.55 -7.25 2.15
N ALA A 151 11.69 -7.61 2.73
CA ALA A 151 12.53 -8.70 2.23
C ALA A 151 11.79 -10.05 2.23
N LYS A 152 11.04 -10.34 3.30
CA LYS A 152 10.21 -11.55 3.41
C LYS A 152 9.11 -11.59 2.33
N VAL A 153 8.39 -10.49 2.15
CA VAL A 153 7.32 -10.40 1.15
C VAL A 153 7.88 -10.52 -0.26
N LYS A 154 9.00 -9.83 -0.56
CA LYS A 154 9.69 -9.94 -1.85
C LYS A 154 10.12 -11.37 -2.17
N LYS A 155 10.71 -12.06 -1.18
CA LYS A 155 11.10 -13.46 -1.34
C LYS A 155 9.88 -14.32 -1.64
N PHE A 156 8.83 -14.21 -0.82
CA PHE A 156 7.57 -14.90 -1.00
C PHE A 156 6.96 -14.65 -2.38
N TRP A 157 6.90 -13.38 -2.80
CA TRP A 157 6.36 -12.99 -4.11
C TRP A 157 7.12 -13.65 -5.26
N ASN A 158 8.45 -13.61 -5.22
CA ASN A 158 9.29 -14.23 -6.24
C ASN A 158 9.12 -15.77 -6.29
N GLU A 159 8.93 -16.43 -5.14
CA GLU A 159 8.74 -17.87 -5.07
C GLU A 159 7.39 -18.33 -5.63
N ILE A 160 6.35 -17.50 -5.49
CA ILE A 160 4.97 -17.87 -5.87
C ILE A 160 4.59 -17.34 -7.24
N PHE A 161 4.98 -16.10 -7.58
CA PHE A 161 4.47 -15.37 -8.74
C PHE A 161 5.51 -15.18 -9.86
N VAL A 162 6.65 -15.86 -9.79
CA VAL A 162 7.67 -15.84 -10.86
C VAL A 162 8.00 -17.25 -11.30
N LEU A 163 7.83 -17.52 -12.60
CA LEU A 163 8.18 -18.81 -13.21
C LEU A 163 9.71 -18.96 -13.23
N PRO A 164 10.29 -19.99 -12.60
CA PRO A 164 11.75 -20.10 -12.43
C PRO A 164 12.51 -20.18 -13.75
N ASP A 165 11.93 -20.84 -14.75
CA ASP A 165 12.60 -21.11 -16.04
C ASP A 165 12.63 -19.88 -16.96
N SER A 166 11.64 -19.00 -16.88
CA SER A 166 11.49 -17.85 -17.79
C SER A 166 11.64 -16.49 -17.13
N GLY A 167 11.53 -16.41 -15.81
CA GLY A 167 11.47 -15.16 -15.06
C GLY A 167 10.20 -14.36 -15.30
N LYS A 168 9.20 -14.93 -15.99
CA LYS A 168 7.92 -14.29 -16.25
C LYS A 168 7.01 -14.36 -15.03
N THR A 169 6.12 -13.38 -14.91
CA THR A 169 5.09 -13.35 -13.87
C THR A 169 4.02 -14.41 -14.12
N CYS A 170 3.56 -15.05 -13.06
CA CYS A 170 2.47 -16.03 -13.11
C CYS A 170 1.42 -15.74 -12.01
N ASN A 171 0.22 -16.26 -12.22
CA ASN A 171 -0.85 -16.27 -11.25
C ASN A 171 -0.55 -17.25 -10.11
N ALA A 172 -1.33 -17.20 -9.03
CA ALA A 172 -1.15 -18.09 -7.88
C ALA A 172 -1.31 -19.60 -8.22
N ASP A 173 -1.99 -19.92 -9.30
CA ASP A 173 -2.14 -21.29 -9.82
C ASP A 173 -1.00 -21.74 -10.76
N GLY A 174 -0.02 -20.88 -10.98
CA GLY A 174 1.13 -21.13 -11.85
C GLY A 174 0.88 -20.88 -13.35
N THR A 175 -0.29 -20.43 -13.74
CA THR A 175 -0.55 -20.00 -15.13
C THR A 175 0.13 -18.69 -15.44
N LEU A 176 0.56 -18.47 -16.70
CA LEU A 176 1.20 -17.21 -17.10
C LEU A 176 0.26 -16.03 -16.85
N CYS A 177 0.79 -14.98 -16.26
CA CYS A 177 0.08 -13.72 -16.11
C CYS A 177 0.36 -12.84 -17.34
N ASP A 178 -0.63 -12.71 -18.22
CA ASP A 178 -0.54 -11.90 -19.45
C ASP A 178 -1.17 -10.51 -19.30
N THR A 179 -1.41 -10.08 -18.08
CA THR A 179 -1.96 -8.75 -17.79
C THR A 179 -0.87 -7.66 -17.82
N GLN A 180 -1.27 -6.42 -17.63
CA GLN A 180 -0.36 -5.25 -17.66
C GLN A 180 0.55 -5.14 -16.42
N CYS A 181 0.44 -6.04 -15.45
CA CYS A 181 1.22 -6.00 -14.21
C CYS A 181 2.50 -6.79 -14.28
#